data_cdda969fda3aa99eaeb79075c7abb5d6
#
_entry.id   cdda969fda3aa99eaeb79075c7abb5d6
#
_cell.length_a   1.000
_cell.length_b   1.000
_cell.length_c   1.000
_cell.angle_alpha   90.00
_cell.angle_beta   90.00
_cell.angle_gamma   90.00
#
_symmetry.space_group_name_H-M   'P 1'
#
loop_
_entity.id
_entity.type
_entity.pdbx_description
1 polymer ?
#
loop_
_entity_poly.entity_id
_entity_poly.type
_entity_poly.pdbx_seq_one_letter_code
_entity_poly.pdbx_strand_id
1 'polypeptide(L)'
;ITRLWDPAEPVVQTDSELVRQRGEINEMRMLLVRKLRATFPEQFIGGIQDSPYAQTQCPDLILSEHSTWKRIYLHRMKHSKICIASTGLHQSSGWKIAEYLAAGRAIVSEPLCYEVPGPFQAGENYLTYTSADGCIEQIRTLLAHPEQILQMGQRNRAYYDEWLRPDQIVTKALEQAKILL
;
A
#
# COMPACT_ATOMS: atom_id res chain seq x y z
N ILE A 1 0.77 -7.37 3.15
CA ILE A 1 1.91 -8.16 2.64
C ILE A 1 2.80 -7.24 1.81
N THR A 2 4.10 -7.29 2.01
CA THR A 2 5.08 -6.54 1.21
C THR A 2 6.31 -7.40 0.92
N ARG A 3 7.16 -6.99 -0.02
CA ARG A 3 8.41 -7.66 -0.32
C ARG A 3 9.60 -6.75 -0.07
N LEU A 4 10.77 -7.31 0.12
CA LEU A 4 12.04 -6.61 0.11
C LEU A 4 12.70 -6.76 -1.27
N TRP A 5 13.52 -5.81 -1.63
CA TRP A 5 14.33 -5.83 -2.84
C TRP A 5 15.81 -5.87 -2.46
N ASP A 6 16.54 -6.84 -2.98
CA ASP A 6 17.96 -6.94 -2.72
C ASP A 6 18.71 -5.76 -3.36
N PRO A 7 19.38 -4.90 -2.56
CA PRO A 7 20.18 -3.80 -3.11
C PRO A 7 21.45 -4.30 -3.83
N ALA A 8 21.85 -5.56 -3.58
CA ALA A 8 23.05 -6.16 -4.18
C ALA A 8 22.77 -6.87 -5.52
N GLU A 9 21.53 -6.83 -6.04
CA GLU A 9 21.25 -7.40 -7.36
C GLU A 9 22.12 -6.73 -8.44
N PRO A 10 22.80 -7.51 -9.31
CA PRO A 10 23.74 -6.95 -10.30
C PRO A 10 23.13 -5.86 -11.19
N VAL A 11 21.84 -5.98 -11.53
CA VAL A 11 21.14 -5.04 -12.40
C VAL A 11 21.00 -3.63 -11.80
N VAL A 12 21.10 -3.50 -10.48
CA VAL A 12 20.96 -2.19 -9.80
C VAL A 12 22.26 -1.66 -9.23
N GLN A 13 23.30 -2.47 -9.15
CA GLN A 13 24.59 -2.05 -8.55
C GLN A 13 25.29 -0.90 -9.29
N THR A 14 24.97 -0.69 -10.54
CA THR A 14 25.48 0.44 -11.34
C THR A 14 24.73 1.75 -11.08
N ASP A 15 23.59 1.70 -10.37
CA ASP A 15 22.78 2.86 -10.02
C ASP A 15 22.73 3.02 -8.50
N SER A 16 23.60 3.91 -7.98
CA SER A 16 23.72 4.17 -6.55
C SER A 16 22.41 4.70 -5.93
N GLU A 17 21.60 5.41 -6.70
CA GLU A 17 20.29 5.91 -6.24
C GLU A 17 19.29 4.78 -6.05
N LEU A 18 19.22 3.82 -6.97
CA LEU A 18 18.38 2.63 -6.81
C LEU A 18 18.83 1.77 -5.62
N VAL A 19 20.13 1.61 -5.43
CA VAL A 19 20.67 0.90 -4.26
C VAL A 19 20.22 1.56 -2.96
N ARG A 20 20.36 2.90 -2.87
CA ARG A 20 19.92 3.68 -1.70
C ARG A 20 18.43 3.54 -1.46
N GLN A 21 17.60 3.76 -2.50
CA GLN A 21 16.14 3.65 -2.39
C GLN A 21 15.69 2.26 -1.93
N ARG A 22 16.28 1.19 -2.46
CA ARG A 22 15.97 -0.18 -2.02
C ARG A 22 16.28 -0.37 -0.53
N GLY A 23 17.42 0.14 -0.06
CA GLY A 23 17.79 0.10 1.34
C GLY A 23 16.75 0.79 2.23
N GLU A 24 16.46 2.05 1.97
CA GLU A 24 15.51 2.86 2.73
C GLU A 24 14.10 2.25 2.76
N ILE A 25 13.61 1.80 1.60
CA ILE A 25 12.29 1.14 1.51
C ILE A 25 12.27 -0.16 2.33
N ASN A 26 13.33 -0.97 2.26
CA ASN A 26 13.42 -2.22 3.01
C ASN A 26 13.42 -1.96 4.51
N GLU A 27 14.23 -1.02 4.99
CA GLU A 27 14.31 -0.63 6.41
C GLU A 27 12.96 -0.17 6.94
N MET A 28 12.29 0.75 6.21
CA MET A 28 10.96 1.22 6.58
C MET A 28 9.95 0.07 6.64
N ARG A 29 9.95 -0.83 5.66
CA ARG A 29 9.02 -1.97 5.61
C ARG A 29 9.24 -2.94 6.76
N MET A 30 10.48 -3.27 7.07
CA MET A 30 10.81 -4.15 8.19
C MET A 30 10.41 -3.52 9.53
N LEU A 31 10.78 -2.25 9.74
CA LEU A 31 10.41 -1.51 10.95
C LEU A 31 8.89 -1.42 11.12
N LEU A 32 8.18 -1.07 10.06
CA LEU A 32 6.73 -0.95 10.08
C LEU A 32 6.06 -2.27 10.44
N VAL A 33 6.46 -3.38 9.83
CA VAL A 33 5.88 -4.71 10.12
C VAL A 33 6.17 -5.12 11.56
N ARG A 34 7.39 -4.92 12.07
CA ARG A 34 7.73 -5.22 13.48
C ARG A 34 6.85 -4.43 14.45
N LYS A 35 6.75 -3.11 14.24
CA LYS A 35 5.93 -2.23 15.09
C LYS A 35 4.45 -2.58 15.03
N LEU A 36 3.92 -2.88 13.85
CA LEU A 36 2.52 -3.28 13.69
C LEU A 36 2.21 -4.61 14.39
N ARG A 37 3.09 -5.61 14.29
CA ARG A 37 2.94 -6.88 15.02
C ARG A 37 3.01 -6.68 16.53
N ALA A 38 3.90 -5.83 17.01
CA ALA A 38 4.03 -5.54 18.43
C ALA A 38 2.84 -4.75 18.99
N THR A 39 2.30 -3.80 18.22
CA THR A 39 1.23 -2.92 18.68
C THR A 39 -0.16 -3.54 18.53
N PHE A 40 -0.38 -4.33 17.48
CA PHE A 40 -1.67 -4.93 17.13
C PHE A 40 -1.56 -6.45 16.92
N PRO A 41 -1.10 -7.23 17.92
CA PRO A 41 -0.71 -8.63 17.71
C PRO A 41 -1.85 -9.52 17.22
N GLU A 42 -3.09 -9.23 17.59
CA GLU A 42 -4.26 -10.02 17.19
C GLU A 42 -4.98 -9.46 15.95
N GLN A 43 -4.82 -8.17 15.68
CA GLN A 43 -5.54 -7.47 14.61
C GLN A 43 -4.74 -7.34 13.32
N PHE A 44 -3.41 -7.27 13.43
CA PHE A 44 -2.56 -7.06 12.26
C PHE A 44 -2.30 -8.36 11.50
N ILE A 45 -2.70 -8.37 10.24
CA ILE A 45 -2.44 -9.48 9.31
C ILE A 45 -1.48 -8.99 8.23
N GLY A 46 -0.20 -9.26 8.43
CA GLY A 46 0.83 -8.80 7.49
C GLY A 46 2.21 -9.35 7.77
N GLY A 47 3.11 -9.10 6.83
CA GLY A 47 4.50 -9.51 6.92
C GLY A 47 5.22 -9.36 5.59
N ILE A 48 6.41 -9.92 5.54
CA ILE A 48 7.33 -9.87 4.40
C ILE A 48 7.17 -11.15 3.55
N GLN A 49 7.10 -10.99 2.24
CA GLN A 49 7.12 -12.12 1.31
C GLN A 49 8.48 -12.80 1.37
N ASP A 50 8.48 -14.12 1.35
CA ASP A 50 9.71 -14.93 1.37
C ASP A 50 10.57 -14.66 0.13
N SER A 51 11.86 -14.50 0.38
CA SER A 51 12.91 -14.40 -0.62
C SER A 51 14.27 -14.66 0.04
N PRO A 52 15.33 -15.06 -0.72
CA PRO A 52 16.66 -15.25 -0.14
C PRO A 52 17.15 -14.03 0.63
N TYR A 53 16.94 -12.82 0.11
CA TYR A 53 17.29 -11.58 0.79
C TYR A 53 16.48 -11.38 2.09
N ALA A 54 15.17 -11.60 2.08
CA ALA A 54 14.34 -11.47 3.28
C ALA A 54 14.73 -12.49 4.37
N GLN A 55 15.10 -13.71 3.99
CA GLN A 55 15.58 -14.74 4.93
C GLN A 55 16.84 -14.32 5.68
N THR A 56 17.73 -13.55 5.05
CA THR A 56 18.93 -13.01 5.71
C THR A 56 18.64 -11.78 6.57
N GLN A 57 17.68 -10.93 6.16
CA GLN A 57 17.45 -9.63 6.81
C GLN A 57 16.40 -9.67 7.92
N CYS A 58 15.37 -10.48 7.78
CA CYS A 58 14.21 -10.48 8.70
C CYS A 58 13.46 -11.83 8.70
N PRO A 59 14.09 -12.94 9.06
CA PRO A 59 13.45 -14.25 9.07
C PRO A 59 12.20 -14.29 9.97
N ASP A 60 12.18 -13.48 11.01
CA ASP A 60 11.07 -13.31 11.95
C ASP A 60 9.81 -12.67 11.33
N LEU A 61 9.95 -11.98 10.22
CA LEU A 61 8.85 -11.26 9.56
C LEU A 61 8.25 -12.00 8.36
N ILE A 62 8.87 -13.10 7.94
CA ILE A 62 8.47 -13.82 6.73
C ILE A 62 7.10 -14.47 6.94
N LEU A 63 6.29 -14.39 5.90
CA LEU A 63 5.01 -15.08 5.81
C LEU A 63 5.18 -16.46 5.17
N SER A 64 4.36 -17.42 5.58
CA SER A 64 4.28 -18.68 4.85
C SER A 64 3.87 -18.43 3.38
N GLU A 65 4.36 -19.26 2.47
CA GLU A 65 4.04 -19.18 1.05
C GLU A 65 2.52 -19.11 0.80
N HIS A 66 1.76 -19.99 1.44
CA HIS A 66 0.29 -19.99 1.37
C HIS A 66 -0.33 -18.63 1.70
N SER A 67 0.22 -17.92 2.67
CA SER A 67 -0.26 -16.59 3.07
C SER A 67 -0.10 -15.53 1.99
N THR A 68 0.79 -15.73 1.03
CA THR A 68 1.08 -14.80 -0.06
C THR A 68 0.32 -15.13 -1.35
N TRP A 69 -0.35 -16.27 -1.44
CA TRP A 69 -1.16 -16.60 -2.60
C TRP A 69 -2.22 -15.53 -2.88
N LYS A 70 -2.36 -15.15 -4.14
CA LYS A 70 -3.26 -14.06 -4.56
C LYS A 70 -4.68 -14.20 -4.01
N ARG A 71 -5.25 -15.41 -4.00
CA ARG A 71 -6.59 -15.67 -3.46
C ARG A 71 -6.67 -15.38 -1.97
N ILE A 72 -5.67 -15.82 -1.19
CA ILE A 72 -5.62 -15.61 0.26
C ILE A 72 -5.38 -14.13 0.57
N TYR A 73 -4.46 -13.49 -0.13
CA TYR A 73 -4.22 -12.06 -0.02
C TYR A 73 -5.50 -11.24 -0.27
N LEU A 74 -6.19 -11.49 -1.40
CA LEU A 74 -7.42 -10.77 -1.74
C LEU A 74 -8.54 -11.02 -0.71
N HIS A 75 -8.67 -12.26 -0.22
CA HIS A 75 -9.63 -12.59 0.83
C HIS A 75 -9.35 -11.77 2.10
N ARG A 76 -8.13 -11.81 2.61
CA ARG A 76 -7.73 -11.06 3.81
C ARG A 76 -7.92 -9.55 3.63
N MET A 77 -7.48 -9.00 2.51
CA MET A 77 -7.64 -7.60 2.18
C MET A 77 -9.11 -7.16 2.17
N LYS A 78 -9.99 -7.95 1.55
CA LYS A 78 -11.43 -7.66 1.51
C LYS A 78 -12.12 -7.73 2.87
N HIS A 79 -11.55 -8.45 3.83
CA HIS A 79 -12.08 -8.56 5.21
C HIS A 79 -11.36 -7.64 6.21
N SER A 80 -10.30 -6.96 5.79
CA SER A 80 -9.63 -5.96 6.62
C SER A 80 -10.40 -4.64 6.61
N LYS A 81 -10.55 -3.99 7.75
CA LYS A 81 -11.18 -2.66 7.85
C LYS A 81 -10.24 -1.57 7.34
N ILE A 82 -8.97 -1.67 7.68
CA ILE A 82 -7.91 -0.72 7.35
C ILE A 82 -6.84 -1.46 6.55
N CYS A 83 -6.40 -0.89 5.44
CA CYS A 83 -5.32 -1.39 4.63
C CYS A 83 -4.15 -0.41 4.64
N ILE A 84 -2.92 -0.95 4.73
CA ILE A 84 -1.70 -0.15 4.82
C ILE A 84 -0.94 -0.28 3.50
N ALA A 85 -0.57 0.85 2.91
CA ALA A 85 0.27 0.92 1.72
C ALA A 85 1.59 1.64 2.01
N SER A 86 2.62 1.24 1.29
CA SER A 86 3.90 1.94 1.21
C SER A 86 4.21 2.21 -0.26
N THR A 87 4.92 3.28 -0.51
CA THR A 87 5.43 3.60 -1.84
C THR A 87 6.51 2.61 -2.28
N GLY A 88 6.78 2.59 -3.56
CA GLY A 88 7.83 1.80 -4.17
C GLY A 88 9.00 2.65 -4.66
N LEU A 89 9.85 2.06 -5.50
CA LEU A 89 10.94 2.76 -6.18
C LEU A 89 10.39 3.99 -6.91
N HIS A 90 11.18 5.07 -6.88
CA HIS A 90 10.79 6.37 -7.44
C HIS A 90 9.47 6.89 -6.85
N GLN A 91 9.17 6.54 -5.59
CA GLN A 91 7.95 6.92 -4.88
C GLN A 91 6.64 6.47 -5.56
N SER A 92 6.70 5.41 -6.39
CA SER A 92 5.54 4.89 -7.10
C SER A 92 4.44 4.40 -6.15
N SER A 93 3.18 4.68 -6.48
CA SER A 93 2.02 4.36 -5.64
C SER A 93 1.69 2.86 -5.55
N GLY A 94 2.20 2.05 -6.46
CA GLY A 94 1.98 0.61 -6.46
C GLY A 94 0.52 0.16 -6.67
N TRP A 95 0.34 -1.11 -6.99
CA TRP A 95 -0.98 -1.71 -7.30
C TRP A 95 -1.95 -1.81 -6.13
N LYS A 96 -1.42 -1.86 -4.90
CA LYS A 96 -2.23 -2.11 -3.70
C LYS A 96 -3.29 -1.05 -3.46
N ILE A 97 -2.97 0.22 -3.73
CA ILE A 97 -3.93 1.31 -3.53
C ILE A 97 -5.18 1.10 -4.39
N ALA A 98 -5.02 0.78 -5.67
CA ALA A 98 -6.15 0.48 -6.54
C ALA A 98 -6.96 -0.73 -6.06
N GLU A 99 -6.30 -1.79 -5.57
CA GLU A 99 -6.98 -2.96 -4.99
C GLU A 99 -7.77 -2.60 -3.72
N TYR A 100 -7.23 -1.72 -2.85
CA TYR A 100 -7.89 -1.26 -1.64
C TYR A 100 -9.10 -0.37 -1.94
N LEU A 101 -8.97 0.51 -2.93
CA LEU A 101 -10.06 1.35 -3.44
C LEU A 101 -11.19 0.48 -4.02
N ALA A 102 -10.85 -0.50 -4.87
CA ALA A 102 -11.81 -1.45 -5.42
C ALA A 102 -12.56 -2.24 -4.35
N ALA A 103 -11.92 -2.52 -3.23
CA ALA A 103 -12.53 -3.21 -2.10
C ALA A 103 -13.23 -2.28 -1.10
N GLY A 104 -13.20 -0.96 -1.31
CA GLY A 104 -13.81 0.03 -0.40
C GLY A 104 -13.19 -0.01 0.99
N ARG A 105 -11.87 -0.04 1.09
CA ARG A 105 -11.17 -0.09 2.38
C ARG A 105 -10.70 1.29 2.81
N ALA A 106 -10.65 1.53 4.13
CA ALA A 106 -9.90 2.66 4.66
C ALA A 106 -8.41 2.42 4.43
N ILE A 107 -7.68 3.47 4.10
CA ILE A 107 -6.29 3.40 3.66
C ILE A 107 -5.41 4.28 4.55
N VAL A 108 -4.29 3.72 5.00
CA VAL A 108 -3.18 4.45 5.62
C VAL A 108 -1.96 4.24 4.74
N SER A 109 -1.38 5.30 4.19
CA SER A 109 -0.32 5.23 3.17
C SER A 109 0.78 6.26 3.41
N GLU A 110 1.98 5.99 2.93
CA GLU A 110 2.95 7.04 2.69
C GLU A 110 2.36 8.08 1.72
N PRO A 111 2.83 9.35 1.74
CA PRO A 111 2.38 10.37 0.81
C PRO A 111 2.53 9.91 -0.64
N LEU A 112 1.50 10.14 -1.45
CA LEU A 112 1.56 9.83 -2.88
C LEU A 112 2.10 11.04 -3.65
N CYS A 113 3.13 10.82 -4.45
CA CYS A 113 3.84 11.89 -5.15
C CYS A 113 3.39 12.07 -6.59
N TYR A 114 2.68 11.08 -7.15
CA TYR A 114 2.18 11.15 -8.53
C TYR A 114 0.70 11.50 -8.54
N GLU A 115 0.33 12.33 -9.51
CA GLU A 115 -1.07 12.62 -9.77
C GLU A 115 -1.82 11.36 -10.20
N VAL A 116 -3.05 11.25 -9.74
CA VAL A 116 -3.98 10.19 -10.10
C VAL A 116 -5.26 10.81 -10.65
N PRO A 117 -6.01 10.09 -11.49
CA PRO A 117 -7.24 10.64 -12.09
C PRO A 117 -8.26 11.06 -11.01
N GLY A 118 -8.93 12.19 -11.22
CA GLY A 118 -10.04 12.64 -10.37
C GLY A 118 -9.65 13.13 -8.98
N PRO A 119 -10.64 13.33 -8.10
CA PRO A 119 -10.45 13.95 -6.78
C PRO A 119 -10.00 12.90 -5.75
N PHE A 120 -8.73 12.51 -5.81
CA PHE A 120 -8.10 11.61 -4.85
C PHE A 120 -7.11 12.37 -3.97
N GLN A 121 -7.36 12.44 -2.69
CA GLN A 121 -6.54 13.29 -1.81
C GLN A 121 -6.37 12.73 -0.39
N ALA A 122 -5.25 13.13 0.20
CA ALA A 122 -4.94 12.85 1.60
C ALA A 122 -5.97 13.52 2.54
N GLY A 123 -6.25 12.86 3.66
CA GLY A 123 -7.26 13.29 4.63
C GLY A 123 -8.68 12.80 4.28
N GLU A 124 -8.96 12.50 3.03
CA GLU A 124 -10.26 12.04 2.57
C GLU A 124 -10.27 10.58 2.11
N ASN A 125 -9.41 10.24 1.16
CA ASN A 125 -9.30 8.89 0.61
C ASN A 125 -8.29 8.03 1.36
N TYR A 126 -7.31 8.64 1.99
CA TYR A 126 -6.31 7.96 2.81
C TYR A 126 -5.71 8.91 3.86
N LEU A 127 -5.25 8.35 4.98
CA LEU A 127 -4.44 9.07 5.95
C LEU A 127 -2.96 8.85 5.64
N THR A 128 -2.15 9.92 5.80
CA THR A 128 -0.72 9.86 5.49
C THR A 128 0.13 9.53 6.70
N TYR A 129 1.24 8.83 6.47
CA TYR A 129 2.32 8.68 7.44
C TYR A 129 3.68 8.82 6.77
N THR A 130 4.67 9.31 7.53
CA THR A 130 6.06 9.45 7.10
C THR A 130 7.02 8.63 7.96
N SER A 131 6.50 7.96 8.98
CA SER A 131 7.25 7.09 9.88
C SER A 131 6.39 5.92 10.35
N ALA A 132 7.02 4.85 10.82
CA ALA A 132 6.31 3.70 11.35
C ALA A 132 5.44 4.06 12.57
N ASP A 133 5.89 4.98 13.43
CA ASP A 133 5.08 5.48 14.56
C ASP A 133 3.89 6.30 14.08
N GLY A 134 4.09 7.18 13.10
CA GLY A 134 2.99 7.92 12.48
C GLY A 134 1.94 7.01 11.86
N CYS A 135 2.35 5.90 11.22
CA CYS A 135 1.40 4.90 10.72
C CYS A 135 0.55 4.30 11.86
N ILE A 136 1.16 3.97 12.98
CA ILE A 136 0.44 3.44 14.17
C ILE A 136 -0.55 4.47 14.72
N GLU A 137 -0.16 5.74 14.78
CA GLU A 137 -1.05 6.84 15.23
C GLU A 137 -2.26 7.00 14.32
N GLN A 138 -2.08 6.97 13.00
CA GLN A 138 -3.19 7.04 12.04
C GLN A 138 -4.14 5.83 12.19
N ILE A 139 -3.59 4.63 12.40
CA ILE A 139 -4.41 3.44 12.65
C ILE A 139 -5.19 3.59 13.95
N ARG A 140 -4.57 4.05 15.03
CA ARG A 140 -5.26 4.30 16.31
C ARG A 140 -6.38 5.32 16.16
N THR A 141 -6.13 6.39 15.42
CA THR A 141 -7.16 7.41 15.11
C THR A 141 -8.36 6.78 14.41
N LEU A 142 -8.14 5.99 13.37
CA LEU A 142 -9.22 5.30 12.67
C LEU A 142 -9.95 4.28 13.56
N LEU A 143 -9.22 3.53 14.40
CA LEU A 143 -9.84 2.56 15.32
C LEU A 143 -10.67 3.23 16.41
N ALA A 144 -10.30 4.44 16.83
CA ALA A 144 -11.08 5.25 17.77
C ALA A 144 -12.34 5.86 17.12
N HIS A 145 -12.37 5.97 15.80
CA HIS A 145 -13.44 6.57 15.00
C HIS A 145 -13.96 5.62 13.91
N PRO A 146 -14.71 4.56 14.26
CA PRO A 146 -15.19 3.55 13.29
C PRO A 146 -16.02 4.13 12.15
N GLU A 147 -16.73 5.24 12.40
CA GLU A 147 -17.49 5.99 11.40
C GLU A 147 -16.60 6.54 10.28
N GLN A 148 -15.37 6.98 10.60
CA GLN A 148 -14.40 7.45 9.60
C GLN A 148 -13.92 6.31 8.71
N ILE A 149 -13.72 5.10 9.28
CA ILE A 149 -13.38 3.90 8.50
C ILE A 149 -14.46 3.64 7.45
N LEU A 150 -15.73 3.69 7.87
CA LEU A 150 -16.87 3.45 6.97
C LEU A 150 -16.97 4.52 5.90
N GLN A 151 -16.90 5.80 6.27
CA GLN A 151 -16.98 6.93 5.34
C GLN A 151 -15.85 6.91 4.31
N MET A 152 -14.62 6.69 4.77
CA MET A 152 -13.46 6.57 3.87
C MET A 152 -13.63 5.38 2.92
N GLY A 153 -14.07 4.23 3.43
CA GLY A 153 -14.33 3.05 2.61
C GLY A 153 -15.40 3.29 1.53
N GLN A 154 -16.49 3.95 1.86
CA GLN A 154 -17.55 4.33 0.91
C GLN A 154 -17.03 5.30 -0.16
N ARG A 155 -16.30 6.35 0.26
CA ARG A 155 -15.68 7.32 -0.66
C ARG A 155 -14.69 6.64 -1.59
N ASN A 156 -13.86 5.75 -1.07
CA ASN A 156 -12.89 4.99 -1.83
C ASN A 156 -13.54 4.07 -2.87
N ARG A 157 -14.63 3.43 -2.50
CA ARG A 157 -15.40 2.61 -3.44
C ARG A 157 -16.03 3.45 -4.54
N ALA A 158 -16.65 4.57 -4.20
CA ALA A 158 -17.24 5.50 -5.18
C ALA A 158 -16.17 6.05 -6.14
N TYR A 159 -15.01 6.45 -5.60
CA TYR A 159 -13.87 6.88 -6.41
C TYR A 159 -13.40 5.78 -7.38
N TYR A 160 -13.26 4.53 -6.92
CA TYR A 160 -12.91 3.43 -7.81
C TYR A 160 -13.93 3.24 -8.93
N ASP A 161 -15.22 3.23 -8.59
CA ASP A 161 -16.29 3.00 -9.56
C ASP A 161 -16.36 4.11 -10.62
N GLU A 162 -16.02 5.34 -10.27
CA GLU A 162 -16.05 6.48 -11.18
C GLU A 162 -14.76 6.67 -11.99
N TRP A 163 -13.58 6.43 -11.36
CA TRP A 163 -12.29 6.86 -11.92
C TRP A 163 -11.36 5.71 -12.29
N LEU A 164 -11.36 4.59 -11.56
CA LEU A 164 -10.35 3.55 -11.71
C LEU A 164 -10.89 2.23 -12.28
N ARG A 165 -12.16 2.07 -12.42
CA ARG A 165 -12.70 0.90 -13.13
C ARG A 165 -12.16 0.89 -14.57
N PRO A 166 -11.74 -0.29 -15.09
CA PRO A 166 -11.08 -0.36 -16.41
C PRO A 166 -11.90 0.28 -17.55
N ASP A 167 -13.22 0.08 -17.54
CA ASP A 167 -14.13 0.70 -18.51
C ASP A 167 -14.16 2.23 -18.38
N GLN A 168 -14.15 2.76 -17.15
CA GLN A 168 -14.12 4.21 -16.91
C GLN A 168 -12.81 4.86 -17.34
N ILE A 169 -11.68 4.21 -17.04
CA ILE A 169 -10.36 4.70 -17.48
C ILE A 169 -10.31 4.81 -19.01
N VAL A 170 -10.76 3.77 -19.71
CA VAL A 170 -10.76 3.75 -21.19
C VAL A 170 -11.72 4.81 -21.74
N THR A 171 -12.94 4.91 -21.18
CA THR A 171 -13.91 5.92 -21.64
C THR A 171 -13.37 7.34 -21.47
N LYS A 172 -12.86 7.68 -20.28
CA LYS A 172 -12.31 9.01 -20.01
C LYS A 172 -11.08 9.32 -20.88
N ALA A 173 -10.20 8.35 -21.12
CA ALA A 173 -9.06 8.53 -22.03
C ALA A 173 -9.51 8.82 -23.47
N LEU A 174 -10.53 8.12 -23.96
CA LEU A 174 -11.10 8.37 -25.31
C LEU A 174 -11.80 9.73 -25.40
N GLU A 175 -12.49 10.15 -24.34
CA GLU A 175 -13.10 11.49 -24.27
C GLU A 175 -12.03 12.59 -24.33
N GLN A 176 -10.96 12.46 -23.56
CA GLN A 176 -9.84 13.41 -23.61
C GLN A 176 -9.16 13.45 -24.99
N ALA A 177 -8.96 12.29 -25.61
CA ALA A 177 -8.38 12.23 -26.93
C ALA A 177 -9.24 12.94 -28.01
N LYS A 178 -10.58 12.87 -27.88
CA LYS A 178 -11.51 13.59 -28.80
C LYS A 178 -11.46 15.12 -28.64
N ILE A 179 -11.09 15.62 -27.47
CA ILE A 179 -10.95 17.07 -27.22
C ILE A 179 -9.67 17.61 -27.87
N LEU A 180 -8.67 16.74 -28.08
CA LEU A 180 -7.37 17.10 -28.62
C LEU A 180 -7.31 17.00 -30.16
N LEU A 181 -8.35 16.46 -30.80
CA LEU A 181 -8.52 16.34 -32.25
C LEU A 181 -9.45 17.44 -32.79
#